data_c8599bc168a6cc8a8d19bf1df1a97b15
#
_entry.id   c8599bc168a6cc8a8d19bf1df1a97b15
#
_cell.length_a   1.000
_cell.length_b   1.000
_cell.length_c   1.000
_cell.angle_alpha   90.00
_cell.angle_beta   90.00
_cell.angle_gamma   90.00
#
_symmetry.space_group_name_H-M   'P 1'
#
loop_
_entity.id
_entity.type
_entity.pdbx_description
1 polymer ?
#
loop_
_entity_poly.entity_id
_entity_poly.type
_entity_poly.pdbx_seq_one_letter_code
_entity_poly.pdbx_strand_id
1 'polypeptide(L)'
;YFLGDKYIFGSFKLAPGLIYQGGRYKNAHDESSDKILMHYIAPQLALFMVKQKYNLSLSTGVGYQHYKDKSFVYGKPRDVSMNKLAYNLSMGGEYLLSPLVGISAKLNWIVTSSESYSVRYHGQKWQVESPELSGGGGCFSQLSLLFGMNLHF
;
A
#
# COMPACT_ATOMS: atom_id res chain seq x y z
N TYR A 1 -0.82 -7.98 -9.60
CA TYR A 1 -0.89 -8.75 -10.85
C TYR A 1 0.42 -8.63 -11.61
N PHE A 2 0.97 -9.74 -12.13
CA PHE A 2 2.23 -9.74 -12.89
C PHE A 2 1.95 -10.15 -14.34
N LEU A 3 2.60 -9.43 -15.28
CA LEU A 3 2.37 -9.53 -16.72
C LEU A 3 3.40 -10.46 -17.41
N GLY A 4 3.56 -11.65 -16.88
CA GLY A 4 4.56 -12.59 -17.39
C GLY A 4 5.87 -12.51 -16.62
N ASP A 5 6.67 -13.53 -16.77
CA ASP A 5 7.95 -13.66 -16.07
C ASP A 5 9.04 -14.12 -17.05
N LYS A 6 10.26 -13.69 -16.78
CA LYS A 6 11.43 -14.13 -17.53
C LYS A 6 12.51 -14.63 -16.58
N TYR A 7 13.05 -15.79 -16.84
CA TYR A 7 14.23 -16.27 -16.12
C TYR A 7 15.41 -15.35 -16.41
N ILE A 8 16.07 -14.88 -15.35
CA ILE A 8 17.27 -14.05 -15.47
C ILE A 8 18.50 -14.90 -15.20
N PHE A 9 18.45 -15.72 -14.15
CA PHE A 9 19.55 -16.55 -13.73
C PHE A 9 19.04 -17.73 -12.88
N GLY A 10 19.30 -18.96 -13.31
CA GLY A 10 18.95 -20.16 -12.57
C GLY A 10 17.47 -20.23 -12.16
N SER A 11 17.20 -20.16 -10.85
CA SER A 11 15.86 -20.21 -10.27
C SER A 11 15.18 -18.83 -10.11
N PHE A 12 15.81 -17.76 -10.62
CA PHE A 12 15.29 -16.41 -10.48
C PHE A 12 14.53 -15.95 -11.70
N LYS A 13 13.37 -15.37 -11.50
CA LYS A 13 12.52 -14.77 -12.52
C LYS A 13 12.26 -13.32 -12.20
N LEU A 14 12.24 -12.46 -13.22
CA LEU A 14 11.83 -11.07 -13.13
C LEU A 14 10.47 -10.91 -13.81
N ALA A 15 9.54 -10.22 -13.15
CA ALA A 15 8.22 -9.96 -13.72
C ALA A 15 7.78 -8.52 -13.45
N PRO A 16 7.39 -7.77 -14.50
CA PRO A 16 6.66 -6.53 -14.34
C PRO A 16 5.21 -6.80 -13.91
N GLY A 17 4.62 -5.88 -13.19
CA GLY A 17 3.26 -6.04 -12.72
C GLY A 17 2.60 -4.74 -12.34
N LEU A 18 1.38 -4.85 -11.85
CA LEU A 18 0.58 -3.77 -11.30
C LEU A 18 0.09 -4.15 -9.91
N ILE A 19 0.24 -3.26 -8.95
CA ILE A 19 -0.37 -3.41 -7.62
C ILE A 19 -1.49 -2.39 -7.45
N TYR A 20 -2.60 -2.86 -6.92
CA TYR A 20 -3.65 -2.03 -6.34
C TYR A 20 -3.90 -2.49 -4.92
N GLN A 21 -3.92 -1.55 -3.99
CA GLN A 21 -4.27 -1.79 -2.60
C GLN A 21 -5.29 -0.74 -2.15
N GLY A 22 -6.45 -1.22 -1.69
CA GLY A 22 -7.50 -0.39 -1.12
C GLY A 22 -7.73 -0.75 0.34
N GLY A 23 -8.00 0.24 1.17
CA GLY A 23 -8.35 0.04 2.57
C GLY A 23 -9.42 1.03 3.02
N ARG A 24 -10.32 0.57 3.88
CA ARG A 24 -11.33 1.39 4.52
C ARG A 24 -11.37 1.06 5.99
N TYR A 25 -11.12 2.06 6.81
CA TYR A 25 -11.17 1.95 8.26
C TYR A 25 -12.29 2.84 8.79
N LYS A 26 -13.02 2.32 9.75
CA LYS A 26 -14.01 3.10 10.49
C LYS A 26 -13.71 2.91 11.97
N ASN A 27 -13.58 3.99 12.68
CA ASN A 27 -13.53 4.00 14.12
C ASN A 27 -14.65 4.94 14.63
N ALA A 28 -15.42 4.50 15.60
CA ALA A 28 -16.46 5.29 16.21
C ALA A 28 -16.28 5.24 17.74
N HIS A 29 -16.12 6.39 18.35
CA HIS A 29 -16.15 6.62 19.78
C HIS A 29 -17.30 7.60 20.09
N ASP A 30 -17.79 7.61 21.30
CA ASP A 30 -19.03 8.28 21.74
C ASP A 30 -19.24 9.72 21.22
N GLU A 31 -18.18 10.48 20.97
CA GLU A 31 -18.25 11.84 20.43
C GLU A 31 -17.39 12.08 19.16
N SER A 32 -16.73 11.05 18.67
CA SER A 32 -15.87 11.15 17.50
C SER A 32 -16.01 9.94 16.57
N SER A 33 -16.01 10.17 15.29
CA SER A 33 -15.98 9.10 14.31
C SER A 33 -14.96 9.43 13.23
N ASP A 34 -14.14 8.43 12.90
CA ASP A 34 -13.15 8.52 11.83
C ASP A 34 -13.49 7.52 10.73
N LYS A 35 -13.44 7.98 9.50
CA LYS A 35 -13.62 7.15 8.32
C LYS A 35 -12.49 7.42 7.36
N ILE A 36 -11.52 6.52 7.37
CA ILE A 36 -10.34 6.58 6.52
C ILE A 36 -10.56 5.72 5.28
N LEU A 37 -10.32 6.31 4.13
CA LEU A 37 -10.29 5.65 2.83
C LEU A 37 -8.90 5.83 2.22
N MET A 38 -8.33 4.74 1.78
CA MET A 38 -7.00 4.76 1.17
C MET A 38 -6.97 3.87 -0.07
N HIS A 39 -6.39 4.40 -1.15
CA HIS A 39 -6.16 3.68 -2.39
C HIS A 39 -4.73 3.93 -2.84
N TYR A 40 -4.07 2.88 -3.24
CA TYR A 40 -2.74 2.92 -3.83
C TYR A 40 -2.73 2.11 -5.12
N ILE A 41 -2.17 2.67 -6.18
CA ILE A 41 -1.96 2.00 -7.46
C ILE A 41 -0.56 2.30 -7.96
N ALA A 42 0.17 1.26 -8.39
CA ALA A 42 1.52 1.42 -8.90
C ALA A 42 1.91 0.32 -9.89
N PRO A 43 2.66 0.63 -10.95
CA PRO A 43 3.50 -0.34 -11.62
C PRO A 43 4.54 -0.87 -10.63
N GLN A 44 4.85 -2.15 -10.73
CA GLN A 44 5.83 -2.79 -9.86
C GLN A 44 6.73 -3.74 -10.66
N LEU A 45 7.92 -3.95 -10.12
CA LEU A 45 8.85 -4.95 -10.60
C LEU A 45 9.10 -5.95 -9.48
N ALA A 46 8.98 -7.23 -9.78
CA ALA A 46 9.18 -8.29 -8.82
C ALA A 46 10.27 -9.26 -9.25
N LEU A 47 11.08 -9.64 -8.29
CA LEU A 47 12.03 -10.73 -8.37
C LEU A 47 11.43 -11.93 -7.66
N PHE A 48 11.34 -13.06 -8.35
CA PHE A 48 10.88 -14.32 -7.79
C PHE A 48 12.05 -15.31 -7.73
N MET A 49 12.14 -16.01 -6.62
CA MET A 49 12.93 -17.22 -6.49
C MET A 49 11.97 -18.42 -6.49
N VAL A 50 12.04 -19.22 -7.55
CA VAL A 50 11.13 -20.35 -7.77
C VAL A 50 11.81 -21.66 -7.40
N LYS A 51 11.18 -22.42 -6.51
CA LYS A 51 11.56 -23.76 -6.09
C LYS A 51 10.39 -24.72 -6.27
N GLN A 52 10.65 -26.01 -6.16
CA GLN A 52 9.62 -27.04 -6.38
C GLN A 52 8.37 -26.90 -5.49
N LYS A 53 8.53 -26.50 -4.23
CA LYS A 53 7.44 -26.42 -3.26
C LYS A 53 7.18 -25.01 -2.72
N TYR A 54 8.05 -24.06 -2.98
CA TYR A 54 7.88 -22.70 -2.50
C TYR A 54 8.42 -21.67 -3.47
N ASN A 55 7.77 -20.54 -3.51
CA ASN A 55 8.19 -19.36 -4.25
C ASN A 55 8.41 -18.23 -3.25
N LEU A 56 9.52 -17.50 -3.38
CA LEU A 56 9.74 -16.27 -2.65
C LEU A 56 9.70 -15.09 -3.61
N SER A 57 9.20 -13.98 -3.18
CA SER A 57 9.11 -12.77 -4.00
C SER A 57 9.58 -11.54 -3.25
N LEU A 58 10.29 -10.68 -3.96
CA LEU A 58 10.61 -9.32 -3.53
C LEU A 58 10.14 -8.39 -4.64
N SER A 59 9.33 -7.40 -4.32
CA SER A 59 8.85 -6.46 -5.33
C SER A 59 8.90 -5.02 -4.83
N THR A 60 9.11 -4.11 -5.77
CA THR A 60 9.13 -2.68 -5.53
C THR A 60 8.35 -1.95 -6.62
N GLY A 61 7.80 -0.80 -6.29
CA GLY A 61 7.04 0.02 -7.21
C GLY A 61 6.95 1.46 -6.77
N VAL A 62 6.61 2.32 -7.72
CA VAL A 62 6.35 3.74 -7.50
C VAL A 62 4.99 4.05 -8.11
N GLY A 63 4.12 4.64 -7.34
CA GLY A 63 2.76 4.89 -7.80
C GLY A 63 2.08 6.03 -7.07
N TYR A 64 0.77 6.02 -7.17
CA TYR A 64 -0.08 7.09 -6.68
C TYR A 64 -0.91 6.61 -5.50
N GLN A 65 -0.87 7.36 -4.40
CA GLN A 65 -1.68 7.12 -3.21
C GLN A 65 -2.71 8.23 -3.06
N HIS A 66 -3.98 7.82 -2.97
CA HIS A 66 -5.09 8.67 -2.57
C HIS A 66 -5.48 8.32 -1.14
N TYR A 67 -5.42 9.30 -0.26
CA TYR A 67 -5.84 9.21 1.13
C TYR A 67 -6.96 10.20 1.40
N LYS A 68 -8.01 9.75 2.06
CA LYS A 68 -9.11 10.59 2.51
C LYS A 68 -9.54 10.16 3.90
N ASP A 69 -9.52 11.12 4.81
CA ASP A 69 -10.01 10.97 6.17
C ASP A 69 -11.21 11.92 6.35
N LYS A 70 -12.35 11.34 6.72
CA LYS A 70 -13.53 12.05 7.15
C LYS A 70 -13.73 11.79 8.63
N SER A 71 -13.41 12.78 9.44
CA SER A 71 -13.53 12.69 10.88
C SER A 71 -14.58 13.68 11.42
N PHE A 72 -15.16 13.30 12.55
CA PHE A 72 -16.06 14.15 13.30
C PHE A 72 -15.38 14.45 14.64
N VAL A 73 -15.02 15.69 14.89
CA VAL A 73 -14.27 16.10 16.08
C VAL A 73 -15.04 17.21 16.79
N TYR A 74 -15.43 16.97 18.03
CA TYR A 74 -16.23 17.91 18.83
C TYR A 74 -17.49 18.42 18.11
N GLY A 75 -18.25 17.51 17.50
CA GLY A 75 -19.48 17.86 16.78
C GLY A 75 -19.29 18.59 15.44
N LYS A 76 -18.05 18.72 14.93
CA LYS A 76 -17.74 19.41 13.67
C LYS A 76 -17.08 18.48 12.66
N PRO A 77 -17.51 18.49 11.39
CA PRO A 77 -16.90 17.67 10.35
C PRO A 77 -15.52 18.21 9.97
N ARG A 78 -14.56 17.30 9.86
CA ARG A 78 -13.21 17.55 9.36
C ARG A 78 -12.92 16.58 8.22
N ASP A 79 -12.58 17.09 7.06
CA ASP A 79 -12.14 16.30 5.89
C ASP A 79 -10.66 16.58 5.65
N VAL A 80 -9.85 15.54 5.63
CA VAL A 80 -8.44 15.58 5.21
C VAL A 80 -8.31 14.78 3.93
N SER A 81 -7.66 15.34 2.92
CA SER A 81 -7.38 14.64 1.67
C SER A 81 -5.94 14.87 1.24
N MET A 82 -5.33 13.80 0.75
CA MET A 82 -3.96 13.81 0.26
C MET A 82 -3.86 12.94 -1.00
N ASN A 83 -3.18 13.46 -1.99
CA ASN A 83 -2.87 12.78 -3.25
C ASN A 83 -1.37 12.92 -3.51
N LYS A 84 -0.63 11.84 -3.40
CA LYS A 84 0.84 11.89 -3.45
C LYS A 84 1.42 10.69 -4.18
N LEU A 85 2.64 10.86 -4.64
CA LEU A 85 3.46 9.73 -5.04
C LEU A 85 3.85 8.93 -3.80
N ALA A 86 3.85 7.62 -3.95
CA ALA A 86 4.22 6.70 -2.90
C ALA A 86 5.11 5.59 -3.46
N TYR A 87 6.04 5.14 -2.63
CA TYR A 87 6.90 4.00 -2.90
C TYR A 87 6.35 2.79 -2.20
N ASN A 88 6.47 1.64 -2.84
CA ASN A 88 6.13 0.38 -2.21
C ASN A 88 7.32 -0.58 -2.26
N LEU A 89 7.50 -1.28 -1.16
CA LEU A 89 8.40 -2.43 -1.05
C LEU A 89 7.57 -3.58 -0.50
N SER A 90 7.63 -4.74 -1.12
CA SER A 90 6.96 -5.89 -0.59
C SER A 90 7.79 -7.17 -0.73
N MET A 91 7.67 -8.02 0.27
CA MET A 91 8.24 -9.35 0.29
C MET A 91 7.15 -10.38 0.55
N GLY A 92 7.23 -11.51 -0.09
CA GLY A 92 6.23 -12.55 0.03
C GLY A 92 6.80 -13.94 -0.13
N GLY A 93 6.05 -14.90 0.40
CA GLY A 93 6.30 -16.31 0.22
C GLY A 93 5.01 -17.03 -0.15
N GLU A 94 5.15 -18.05 -0.96
CA GLU A 94 4.08 -18.96 -1.32
C GLU A 94 4.56 -20.39 -1.11
N TYR A 95 3.72 -21.21 -0.53
CA TYR A 95 3.92 -22.64 -0.41
C TYR A 95 2.89 -23.38 -1.25
N LEU A 96 3.35 -24.23 -2.15
CA LEU A 96 2.52 -25.03 -3.05
C LEU A 96 2.01 -26.27 -2.31
N LEU A 97 0.69 -26.32 -2.06
CA LEU A 97 0.00 -27.47 -1.51
C LEU A 97 -0.18 -28.56 -2.58
N SER A 98 -0.38 -28.13 -3.83
CA SER A 98 -0.45 -28.97 -5.02
C SER A 98 0.09 -28.20 -6.22
N PRO A 99 0.25 -28.83 -7.40
CA PRO A 99 0.64 -28.10 -8.62
C PRO A 99 -0.32 -26.96 -8.99
N LEU A 100 -1.59 -27.02 -8.54
CA LEU A 100 -2.63 -26.07 -8.88
C LEU A 100 -2.95 -25.07 -7.76
N VAL A 101 -2.54 -25.35 -6.52
CA VAL A 101 -2.97 -24.55 -5.35
C VAL A 101 -1.80 -24.21 -4.47
N GLY A 102 -1.63 -22.93 -4.16
CA GLY A 102 -0.65 -22.41 -3.21
C GLY A 102 -1.29 -21.54 -2.13
N ILE A 103 -0.69 -21.53 -0.96
CA ILE A 103 -0.98 -20.54 0.10
C ILE A 103 0.13 -19.53 0.18
N SER A 104 -0.21 -18.27 0.33
CA SER A 104 0.77 -17.18 0.33
C SER A 104 0.61 -16.24 1.50
N ALA A 105 1.74 -15.68 1.93
CA ALA A 105 1.81 -14.54 2.83
C ALA A 105 2.69 -13.46 2.21
N LYS A 106 2.25 -12.22 2.32
CA LYS A 106 2.97 -11.07 1.75
C LYS A 106 2.98 -9.91 2.74
N LEU A 107 4.15 -9.39 3.04
CA LEU A 107 4.35 -8.15 3.75
C LEU A 107 4.50 -7.03 2.73
N ASN A 108 3.70 -5.99 2.84
CA ASN A 108 3.73 -4.83 1.95
C ASN A 108 3.91 -3.54 2.76
N TRP A 109 4.91 -2.77 2.41
CA TRP A 109 5.22 -1.49 3.01
C TRP A 109 5.10 -0.39 1.96
N ILE A 110 4.22 0.58 2.22
CA ILE A 110 3.99 1.75 1.37
C ILE A 110 4.46 2.97 2.14
N VAL A 111 5.29 3.78 1.51
CA VAL A 111 5.83 5.02 2.07
C VAL A 111 5.49 6.18 1.16
N THR A 112 4.89 7.21 1.73
CA THR A 112 4.51 8.44 1.03
C THR A 112 5.17 9.61 1.71
N SER A 113 5.89 10.44 0.97
CA SER A 113 6.36 11.72 1.49
C SER A 113 5.21 12.72 1.50
N SER A 114 4.98 13.36 2.63
CA SER A 114 3.93 14.38 2.79
C SER A 114 4.56 15.71 3.12
N GLU A 115 4.80 16.55 2.11
CA GLU A 115 5.21 17.94 2.31
C GLU A 115 4.00 18.84 2.61
N SER A 116 2.81 18.49 2.09
CA SER A 116 1.59 19.25 2.29
C SER A 116 0.35 18.38 2.14
N TYR A 117 -0.69 18.70 2.89
CA TYR A 117 -2.00 18.06 2.78
C TYR A 117 -3.12 19.08 2.92
N SER A 118 -4.29 18.78 2.34
CA SER A 118 -5.45 19.67 2.40
C SER A 118 -6.37 19.27 3.56
N VAL A 119 -6.72 20.22 4.38
CA VAL A 119 -7.69 20.08 5.47
C VAL A 119 -8.88 20.98 5.18
N ARG A 120 -10.08 20.42 5.21
CA ARG A 120 -11.32 21.20 5.22
C ARG A 120 -11.95 21.06 6.59
N TYR A 121 -12.12 22.19 7.26
CA TYR A 121 -12.75 22.28 8.56
C TYR A 121 -13.74 23.44 8.57
N HIS A 122 -14.97 23.20 9.00
CA HIS A 122 -16.03 24.20 9.08
C HIS A 122 -16.27 24.99 7.78
N GLY A 123 -16.20 24.30 6.61
CA GLY A 123 -16.42 24.91 5.29
C GLY A 123 -15.21 25.63 4.70
N GLN A 124 -14.20 25.92 5.49
CA GLN A 124 -12.95 26.53 5.04
C GLN A 124 -11.90 25.46 4.68
N LYS A 125 -11.15 25.72 3.62
CA LYS A 125 -10.09 24.82 3.15
C LYS A 125 -8.74 25.45 3.43
N TRP A 126 -7.88 24.72 4.12
CA TRP A 126 -6.48 25.09 4.35
C TRP A 126 -5.56 24.06 3.71
N GLN A 127 -4.44 24.56 3.21
CA GLN A 127 -3.31 23.72 2.86
C GLN A 127 -2.33 23.79 4.02
N VAL A 128 -2.10 22.66 4.67
CA VAL A 128 -1.17 22.55 5.77
C VAL A 128 0.15 22.05 5.18
N GLU A 129 1.18 22.85 5.30
CA GLU A 129 2.55 22.42 5.04
C GLU A 129 3.06 21.76 6.30
N SER A 130 3.63 20.57 6.18
CA SER A 130 4.30 19.94 7.32
C SER A 130 5.46 20.84 7.73
N PRO A 131 5.53 21.31 8.98
CA PRO A 131 6.68 22.07 9.42
C PRO A 131 7.91 21.19 9.20
N GLU A 132 8.93 21.77 8.59
CA GLU A 132 10.25 21.16 8.48
C GLU A 132 10.80 20.93 9.89
N LEU A 133 10.44 19.81 10.48
CA LEU A 133 11.20 19.25 11.59
C LEU A 133 12.54 18.87 11.01
N SER A 134 13.55 19.69 11.26
CA SER A 134 14.96 19.54 10.93
C SER A 134 15.32 18.20 10.28
N GLY A 135 15.26 18.13 8.96
CA GLY A 135 15.83 17.02 8.19
C GLY A 135 14.88 15.95 7.67
N GLY A 136 13.56 16.09 7.75
CA GLY A 136 12.66 15.10 7.15
C GLY A 136 11.23 15.58 7.04
N GLY A 137 10.73 15.76 5.81
CA GLY A 137 9.32 15.91 5.54
C GLY A 137 8.53 14.76 6.17
N GLY A 138 7.32 15.00 6.69
CA GLY A 138 6.48 13.99 7.31
C GLY A 138 6.28 12.80 6.37
N CYS A 139 6.70 11.62 6.76
CA CYS A 139 6.49 10.38 6.01
C CYS A 139 5.22 9.70 6.50
N PHE A 140 4.31 9.43 5.58
CA PHE A 140 3.16 8.58 5.84
C PHE A 140 3.53 7.16 5.44
N SER A 141 3.57 6.23 6.39
CA SER A 141 3.91 4.85 6.10
C SER A 141 2.79 3.90 6.50
N GLN A 142 2.55 2.91 5.66
CA GLN A 142 1.60 1.84 5.90
C GLN A 142 2.30 0.50 5.76
N LEU A 143 2.20 -0.31 6.79
CA LEU A 143 2.62 -1.71 6.78
C LEU A 143 1.38 -2.61 6.74
N SER A 144 1.35 -3.57 5.82
CA SER A 144 0.23 -4.50 5.64
C SER A 144 0.74 -5.91 5.54
N LEU A 145 0.12 -6.83 6.28
CA LEU A 145 0.33 -8.26 6.15
C LEU A 145 -0.90 -8.86 5.45
N LEU A 146 -0.65 -9.54 4.34
CA LEU A 146 -1.67 -10.10 3.46
C LEU A 146 -1.50 -11.62 3.42
N PHE A 147 -2.61 -12.32 3.52
CA PHE A 147 -2.68 -13.77 3.31
C PHE A 147 -3.57 -14.06 2.11
N GLY A 148 -3.21 -15.05 1.34
CA GLY A 148 -3.93 -15.40 0.13
C GLY A 148 -3.81 -16.86 -0.26
N MET A 149 -4.67 -17.25 -1.18
CA MET A 149 -4.61 -18.51 -1.88
C MET A 149 -4.46 -18.22 -3.37
N ASN A 150 -3.51 -18.88 -4.01
CA ASN A 150 -3.21 -18.71 -5.42
C ASN A 150 -3.62 -19.97 -6.17
N LEU A 151 -4.20 -19.77 -7.35
CA LEU A 151 -4.50 -20.84 -8.30
C LEU A 151 -3.53 -20.72 -9.47
N HIS A 152 -2.86 -21.80 -9.81
CA HIS A 152 -1.92 -21.93 -10.93
C HIS A 152 -2.59 -22.71 -12.07
N PHE A 153 -2.50 -22.20 -13.29
CA PHE A 153 -3.08 -22.81 -14.50
C PHE A 153 -2.00 -23.09 -15.53
#